data_d6a3fb3e98f9133d3331ba4d63133078
#
_entry.id   d6a3fb3e98f9133d3331ba4d63133078
#
_cell.length_a   1.000
_cell.length_b   1.000
_cell.length_c   1.000
_cell.angle_alpha   90.00
_cell.angle_beta   90.00
_cell.angle_gamma   90.00
#
_symmetry.space_group_name_H-M   'P 1'
#
loop_
_entity.id
_entity.type
_entity.pdbx_description
1 polymer ?
#
loop_
_entity_poly.entity_id
_entity_poly.type
_entity_poly.pdbx_seq_one_letter_code
_entity_poly.pdbx_strand_id
1 'polypeptide(L)'
;MAEDFAVVTAHPSMLDYIDALQKKNAEALSFYPRQVFEREVENGRLFLAMLNGQPCGYIYAGAQNADVKLHQVCIQYDARRRWYGAALVQVVEHYANEGKAYTVTLRCGFDIEANEFWKALGYGVVAIHDGGIRRMRKINVWQKQLMPSLFEPIYVEPERGKTSAAVWAKHKQTGLITGFHRGKTMKKYRALVLAKASDDS
;
A
#
# COMPACT_ATOMS: atom_id res chain seq x y z
N MET A 1 -20.35 -8.68 -27.07
CA MET A 1 -19.81 -9.77 -26.23
C MET A 1 -19.41 -9.15 -24.90
N ALA A 2 -19.75 -9.77 -23.78
CA ALA A 2 -19.30 -9.29 -22.47
C ALA A 2 -17.76 -9.46 -22.39
N GLU A 3 -17.09 -8.45 -21.86
CA GLU A 3 -15.64 -8.53 -21.59
C GLU A 3 -15.42 -9.56 -20.45
N ASP A 4 -14.57 -10.56 -20.69
CA ASP A 4 -14.16 -11.52 -19.67
C ASP A 4 -13.01 -10.91 -18.85
N PHE A 5 -13.32 -10.43 -17.64
CA PHE A 5 -12.36 -9.78 -16.75
C PHE A 5 -12.21 -10.57 -15.45
N ALA A 6 -10.97 -10.83 -15.05
CA ALA A 6 -10.63 -11.47 -13.78
C ALA A 6 -9.39 -10.85 -13.13
N VAL A 7 -9.31 -10.94 -11.82
CA VAL A 7 -8.07 -10.69 -11.06
C VAL A 7 -7.54 -12.03 -10.55
N VAL A 8 -6.29 -12.33 -10.87
CA VAL A 8 -5.64 -13.60 -10.50
C VAL A 8 -4.33 -13.34 -9.76
N THR A 9 -3.92 -14.27 -8.91
CA THR A 9 -2.57 -14.26 -8.34
C THR A 9 -1.55 -14.48 -9.44
N ALA A 10 -0.46 -13.71 -9.43
CA ALA A 10 0.57 -13.83 -10.44
C ALA A 10 1.28 -15.18 -10.38
N HIS A 11 1.58 -15.72 -11.55
CA HIS A 11 2.41 -16.90 -11.74
C HIS A 11 3.79 -16.51 -12.29
N PRO A 12 4.88 -17.26 -12.04
CA PRO A 12 6.23 -16.94 -12.55
C PRO A 12 6.30 -16.68 -14.06
N SER A 13 5.46 -17.34 -14.87
CA SER A 13 5.39 -17.09 -16.32
C SER A 13 4.93 -15.68 -16.71
N MET A 14 4.36 -14.92 -15.78
CA MET A 14 3.86 -13.54 -16.01
C MET A 14 4.91 -12.45 -15.69
N LEU A 15 6.07 -12.85 -15.17
CA LEU A 15 7.12 -11.91 -14.73
C LEU A 15 7.67 -11.07 -15.88
N ASP A 16 7.79 -11.62 -17.09
CA ASP A 16 8.26 -10.87 -18.26
C ASP A 16 7.27 -9.77 -18.65
N TYR A 17 5.97 -10.04 -18.55
CA TYR A 17 4.93 -9.04 -18.76
C TYR A 17 5.01 -7.92 -17.74
N ILE A 18 5.13 -8.26 -16.44
CA ILE A 18 5.21 -7.29 -15.34
C ILE A 18 6.42 -6.38 -15.50
N ASP A 19 7.58 -6.97 -15.79
CA ASP A 19 8.83 -6.23 -15.98
C ASP A 19 8.78 -5.29 -17.20
N ALA A 20 8.20 -5.77 -18.31
CA ALA A 20 7.98 -4.96 -19.49
C ALA A 20 7.01 -3.80 -19.23
N LEU A 21 5.91 -4.04 -18.51
CA LEU A 21 4.94 -3.01 -18.20
C LEU A 21 5.50 -1.98 -17.21
N GLN A 22 6.27 -2.40 -16.19
CA GLN A 22 6.99 -1.51 -15.29
C GLN A 22 7.93 -0.58 -16.06
N LYS A 23 8.75 -1.13 -16.98
CA LYS A 23 9.69 -0.35 -17.79
C LYS A 23 9.02 0.70 -18.66
N LYS A 24 7.88 0.35 -19.27
CA LYS A 24 7.08 1.30 -20.07
C LYS A 24 6.52 2.46 -19.25
N ASN A 25 6.37 2.30 -17.94
CA ASN A 25 5.82 3.30 -17.03
C ASN A 25 6.86 3.81 -16.00
N ALA A 26 8.15 3.76 -16.33
CA ALA A 26 9.24 4.09 -15.41
C ALA A 26 9.21 5.54 -14.87
N GLU A 27 8.59 6.47 -15.59
CA GLU A 27 8.45 7.85 -15.12
C GLU A 27 7.47 8.00 -13.96
N ALA A 28 6.40 7.19 -13.95
CA ALA A 28 5.36 7.23 -12.94
C ALA A 28 5.62 6.26 -11.78
N LEU A 29 6.30 5.15 -12.04
CA LEU A 29 6.53 4.08 -11.08
C LEU A 29 7.93 4.16 -10.44
N SER A 30 8.05 3.65 -9.21
CA SER A 30 9.35 3.29 -8.64
C SER A 30 9.82 1.99 -9.28
N PHE A 31 11.11 1.89 -9.60
CA PHE A 31 11.68 0.67 -10.17
C PHE A 31 11.90 -0.38 -9.09
N TYR A 32 11.48 -1.62 -9.36
CA TYR A 32 11.79 -2.80 -8.59
C TYR A 32 12.55 -3.81 -9.45
N PRO A 33 13.67 -4.38 -8.96
CA PRO A 33 14.37 -5.46 -9.65
C PRO A 33 13.48 -6.70 -9.79
N ARG A 34 13.70 -7.50 -10.84
CA ARG A 34 12.94 -8.73 -11.13
C ARG A 34 12.88 -9.68 -9.92
N GLN A 35 14.00 -9.84 -9.20
CA GLN A 35 14.06 -10.69 -8.01
C GLN A 35 13.05 -10.32 -6.91
N VAL A 36 12.65 -9.04 -6.84
CA VAL A 36 11.59 -8.62 -5.92
C VAL A 36 10.26 -9.21 -6.37
N PHE A 37 9.93 -9.13 -7.65
CA PHE A 37 8.69 -9.70 -8.16
C PHE A 37 8.66 -11.23 -8.06
N GLU A 38 9.78 -11.92 -8.33
CA GLU A 38 9.92 -13.37 -8.14
C GLU A 38 9.55 -13.78 -6.73
N ARG A 39 10.17 -13.15 -5.73
CA ARG A 39 9.86 -13.39 -4.32
C ARG A 39 8.41 -13.08 -3.96
N GLU A 40 7.84 -12.02 -4.52
CA GLU A 40 6.47 -11.62 -4.16
C GLU A 40 5.41 -12.47 -4.88
N VAL A 41 5.73 -13.09 -6.00
CA VAL A 41 4.93 -14.16 -6.61
C VAL A 41 4.88 -15.37 -5.67
N GLU A 42 6.02 -15.82 -5.14
CA GLU A 42 6.09 -16.91 -4.16
C GLU A 42 5.30 -16.61 -2.88
N ASN A 43 5.30 -15.34 -2.46
CA ASN A 43 4.56 -14.87 -1.29
C ASN A 43 3.05 -14.62 -1.56
N GLY A 44 2.56 -14.78 -2.79
CA GLY A 44 1.18 -14.50 -3.16
C GLY A 44 0.77 -13.03 -3.05
N ARG A 45 1.72 -12.08 -3.20
CA ARG A 45 1.51 -10.64 -3.00
C ARG A 45 1.52 -9.82 -4.29
N LEU A 46 1.44 -10.51 -5.41
CA LEU A 46 1.40 -9.92 -6.73
C LEU A 46 0.17 -10.45 -7.46
N PHE A 47 -0.67 -9.55 -7.98
CA PHE A 47 -1.90 -9.91 -8.67
C PHE A 47 -1.92 -9.28 -10.06
N LEU A 48 -2.58 -9.97 -11.00
CA LEU A 48 -2.78 -9.48 -12.37
C LEU A 48 -4.25 -9.25 -12.65
N ALA A 49 -4.52 -8.18 -13.40
CA ALA A 49 -5.77 -7.97 -14.10
C ALA A 49 -5.68 -8.69 -15.46
N MET A 50 -6.60 -9.60 -15.68
CA MET A 50 -6.73 -10.36 -16.92
C MET A 50 -7.96 -9.88 -17.67
N LEU A 51 -7.82 -9.63 -18.97
CA LEU A 51 -8.90 -9.26 -19.87
C LEU A 51 -8.91 -10.21 -21.07
N ASN A 52 -10.00 -10.93 -21.26
CA ASN A 52 -10.12 -11.93 -22.33
C ASN A 52 -8.94 -12.92 -22.36
N GLY A 53 -8.51 -13.39 -21.19
CA GLY A 53 -7.38 -14.30 -21.01
C GLY A 53 -5.99 -13.70 -21.17
N GLN A 54 -5.88 -12.37 -21.43
CA GLN A 54 -4.59 -11.68 -21.56
C GLN A 54 -4.35 -10.71 -20.37
N PRO A 55 -3.11 -10.59 -19.86
CA PRO A 55 -2.82 -9.66 -18.79
C PRO A 55 -2.89 -8.22 -19.30
N CYS A 56 -3.60 -7.35 -18.56
CA CYS A 56 -3.75 -5.93 -18.87
C CYS A 56 -3.27 -4.99 -17.76
N GLY A 57 -2.80 -5.53 -16.64
CA GLY A 57 -2.25 -4.75 -15.53
C GLY A 57 -1.81 -5.62 -14.36
N TYR A 58 -1.18 -5.01 -13.37
CA TYR A 58 -0.77 -5.70 -12.15
C TYR A 58 -0.82 -4.77 -10.92
N ILE A 59 -0.87 -5.38 -9.75
CA ILE A 59 -0.66 -4.75 -8.47
C ILE A 59 0.35 -5.53 -7.64
N TYR A 60 1.31 -4.80 -7.05
CA TYR A 60 2.25 -5.32 -6.07
C TYR A 60 1.95 -4.70 -4.71
N ALA A 61 1.65 -5.54 -3.73
CA ALA A 61 1.36 -5.14 -2.37
C ALA A 61 2.24 -5.90 -1.38
N GLY A 62 2.78 -5.20 -0.39
CA GLY A 62 3.53 -5.79 0.71
C GLY A 62 2.69 -5.77 1.99
N ALA A 63 2.56 -6.91 2.68
CA ALA A 63 1.99 -6.93 4.01
C ALA A 63 3.06 -6.60 5.06
N GLN A 64 2.78 -5.61 5.90
CA GLN A 64 3.61 -5.26 7.05
C GLN A 64 2.73 -5.28 8.31
N ASN A 65 2.52 -6.45 8.89
CA ASN A 65 1.74 -6.65 10.12
C ASN A 65 0.28 -6.15 10.01
N ALA A 66 -0.04 -5.07 10.71
CA ALA A 66 -1.37 -4.47 10.73
C ALA A 66 -1.64 -3.51 9.55
N ASP A 67 -0.66 -3.34 8.65
CA ASP A 67 -0.73 -2.45 7.52
C ASP A 67 -0.35 -3.16 6.23
N VAL A 68 -1.04 -2.83 5.16
CA VAL A 68 -0.69 -3.24 3.80
C VAL A 68 -0.18 -2.04 3.04
N LYS A 69 0.96 -2.20 2.39
CA LYS A 69 1.54 -1.18 1.55
C LYS A 69 1.37 -1.54 0.08
N LEU A 70 0.69 -0.69 -0.67
CA LEU A 70 0.68 -0.76 -2.12
C LEU A 70 1.97 -0.15 -2.66
N HIS A 71 2.77 -0.97 -3.31
CA HIS A 71 4.05 -0.55 -3.86
C HIS A 71 3.92 -0.07 -5.30
N GLN A 72 3.14 -0.80 -6.11
CA GLN A 72 2.86 -0.46 -7.50
C GLN A 72 1.47 -0.91 -7.90
N VAL A 73 0.78 -0.08 -8.68
CA VAL A 73 -0.41 -0.42 -9.46
C VAL A 73 -0.18 0.10 -10.87
N CYS A 74 -0.26 -0.76 -11.85
CA CYS A 74 -0.04 -0.40 -13.23
C CYS A 74 -1.03 -1.09 -14.16
N ILE A 75 -1.73 -0.31 -14.98
CA ILE A 75 -2.62 -0.77 -16.04
C ILE A 75 -2.06 -0.34 -17.39
N GLN A 76 -2.10 -1.23 -18.39
CA GLN A 76 -1.76 -0.89 -19.77
C GLN A 76 -2.55 0.32 -20.24
N TYR A 77 -1.93 1.14 -21.06
CA TYR A 77 -2.50 2.44 -21.46
C TYR A 77 -3.90 2.29 -22.11
N ASP A 78 -4.06 1.37 -23.01
CA ASP A 78 -5.30 1.06 -23.74
C ASP A 78 -6.40 0.42 -22.87
N ALA A 79 -6.03 -0.14 -21.73
CA ALA A 79 -6.94 -0.73 -20.77
C ALA A 79 -7.29 0.21 -19.59
N ARG A 80 -6.76 1.44 -19.56
CA ARG A 80 -7.06 2.42 -18.52
C ARG A 80 -8.49 2.92 -18.59
N ARG A 81 -8.96 3.54 -17.49
CA ARG A 81 -10.29 4.15 -17.33
C ARG A 81 -11.48 3.20 -17.51
N ARG A 82 -11.22 1.89 -17.27
CA ARG A 82 -12.22 0.82 -17.29
C ARG A 82 -12.36 0.13 -15.92
N TRP A 83 -11.97 0.79 -14.84
CA TRP A 83 -12.05 0.30 -13.46
C TRP A 83 -11.15 -0.90 -13.12
N TYR A 84 -10.34 -1.43 -14.02
CA TYR A 84 -9.46 -2.59 -13.76
C TYR A 84 -8.43 -2.31 -12.65
N GLY A 85 -7.91 -1.08 -12.57
CA GLY A 85 -7.05 -0.65 -11.47
C GLY A 85 -7.79 -0.66 -10.13
N ALA A 86 -9.06 -0.24 -10.11
CA ALA A 86 -9.88 -0.29 -8.91
C ALA A 86 -10.14 -1.73 -8.46
N ALA A 87 -10.43 -2.65 -9.38
CA ALA A 87 -10.61 -4.06 -9.07
C ALA A 87 -9.35 -4.69 -8.46
N LEU A 88 -8.15 -4.37 -8.98
CA LEU A 88 -6.88 -4.79 -8.38
C LEU A 88 -6.74 -4.28 -6.93
N VAL A 89 -7.04 -3.00 -6.70
CA VAL A 89 -6.95 -2.41 -5.35
C VAL A 89 -7.96 -3.07 -4.41
N GLN A 90 -9.20 -3.31 -4.85
CA GLN A 90 -10.23 -3.97 -4.05
C GLN A 90 -9.83 -5.39 -3.63
N VAL A 91 -9.18 -6.15 -4.51
CA VAL A 91 -8.66 -7.49 -4.15
C VAL A 91 -7.64 -7.37 -3.02
N VAL A 92 -6.71 -6.42 -3.10
CA VAL A 92 -5.73 -6.21 -2.02
C VAL A 92 -6.38 -5.73 -0.74
N GLU A 93 -7.36 -4.82 -0.81
CA GLU A 93 -8.13 -4.37 0.35
C GLU A 93 -8.89 -5.52 1.01
N HIS A 94 -9.47 -6.42 0.22
CA HIS A 94 -10.15 -7.61 0.70
C HIS A 94 -9.18 -8.53 1.47
N TYR A 95 -8.04 -8.89 0.88
CA TYR A 95 -7.01 -9.68 1.57
C TYR A 95 -6.45 -9.00 2.81
N ALA A 96 -6.27 -7.69 2.76
CA ALA A 96 -5.84 -6.90 3.90
C ALA A 96 -6.85 -6.96 5.04
N ASN A 97 -8.14 -6.88 4.74
CA ASN A 97 -9.22 -6.96 5.70
C ASN A 97 -9.34 -8.36 6.32
N GLU A 98 -9.25 -9.42 5.52
CA GLU A 98 -9.20 -10.80 6.03
C GLU A 98 -7.98 -11.04 6.93
N GLY A 99 -6.83 -10.46 6.57
CA GLY A 99 -5.60 -10.47 7.37
C GLY A 99 -5.67 -9.55 8.61
N LYS A 100 -6.81 -8.89 8.85
CA LYS A 100 -7.02 -7.94 9.96
C LYS A 100 -6.03 -6.77 9.92
N ALA A 101 -5.66 -6.33 8.74
CA ALA A 101 -4.94 -5.08 8.57
C ALA A 101 -5.86 -3.89 8.89
N TYR A 102 -5.31 -2.87 9.54
CA TYR A 102 -6.06 -1.66 9.87
C TYR A 102 -6.09 -0.67 8.71
N THR A 103 -5.00 -0.60 7.96
CA THR A 103 -4.84 0.41 6.92
C THR A 103 -4.19 -0.16 5.67
N VAL A 104 -4.48 0.52 4.56
CA VAL A 104 -3.72 0.38 3.32
C VAL A 104 -3.03 1.71 3.03
N THR A 105 -1.73 1.68 2.80
CA THR A 105 -0.92 2.87 2.53
C THR A 105 -0.22 2.77 1.19
N LEU A 106 0.03 3.91 0.55
CA LEU A 106 0.81 4.00 -0.67
C LEU A 106 1.52 5.35 -0.81
N ARG A 107 2.43 5.44 -1.75
CA ARG A 107 3.13 6.68 -2.11
C ARG A 107 2.92 6.99 -3.58
N CYS A 108 2.52 8.24 -3.86
CA CYS A 108 2.29 8.71 -5.21
C CYS A 108 2.96 10.07 -5.41
N GLY A 109 3.63 10.29 -6.55
CA GLY A 109 4.18 11.61 -6.86
C GLY A 109 3.08 12.66 -6.88
N PHE A 110 3.34 13.84 -6.32
CA PHE A 110 2.35 14.92 -6.21
C PHE A 110 1.81 15.36 -7.57
N ASP A 111 2.66 15.32 -8.59
CA ASP A 111 2.43 15.77 -9.96
C ASP A 111 1.82 14.70 -10.90
N ILE A 112 1.43 13.53 -10.36
CA ILE A 112 0.91 12.41 -11.16
C ILE A 112 -0.62 12.39 -11.15
N GLU A 113 -1.25 12.18 -12.31
CA GLU A 113 -2.70 12.04 -12.47
C GLU A 113 -3.32 10.96 -11.58
N ALA A 114 -2.54 9.93 -11.21
CA ALA A 114 -2.99 8.86 -10.31
C ALA A 114 -3.45 9.34 -8.93
N ASN A 115 -3.16 10.58 -8.52
CA ASN A 115 -3.70 11.15 -7.29
C ASN A 115 -5.23 11.22 -7.29
N GLU A 116 -5.85 11.56 -8.42
CA GLU A 116 -7.32 11.58 -8.55
C GLU A 116 -7.93 10.17 -8.45
N PHE A 117 -7.23 9.16 -8.97
CA PHE A 117 -7.63 7.76 -8.82
C PHE A 117 -7.65 7.34 -7.35
N TRP A 118 -6.62 7.66 -6.58
CA TRP A 118 -6.56 7.32 -5.15
C TRP A 118 -7.65 8.02 -4.35
N LYS A 119 -7.87 9.30 -4.63
CA LYS A 119 -8.95 10.06 -4.02
C LYS A 119 -10.33 9.45 -4.31
N ALA A 120 -10.58 9.05 -5.57
CA ALA A 120 -11.83 8.40 -5.97
C ALA A 120 -12.07 7.05 -5.28
N LEU A 121 -11.01 6.33 -4.90
CA LEU A 121 -11.09 5.08 -4.13
C LEU A 121 -11.23 5.29 -2.60
N GLY A 122 -11.35 6.54 -2.14
CA GLY A 122 -11.54 6.88 -0.73
C GLY A 122 -10.26 6.90 0.09
N TYR A 123 -9.09 7.01 -0.56
CA TYR A 123 -7.83 7.29 0.15
C TYR A 123 -7.74 8.77 0.49
N GLY A 124 -7.14 9.08 1.66
CA GLY A 124 -6.79 10.43 2.09
C GLY A 124 -5.28 10.64 2.12
N VAL A 125 -4.83 11.86 1.84
CA VAL A 125 -3.42 12.24 2.02
C VAL A 125 -3.15 12.46 3.49
N VAL A 126 -2.23 11.70 4.06
CA VAL A 126 -1.85 11.78 5.49
C VAL A 126 -0.49 12.44 5.71
N ALA A 127 0.34 12.51 4.69
CA ALA A 127 1.64 13.20 4.73
C ALA A 127 2.12 13.55 3.32
N ILE A 128 3.02 14.52 3.24
CA ILE A 128 3.74 14.89 2.02
C ILE A 128 5.23 14.87 2.34
N HIS A 129 6.00 14.13 1.55
CA HIS A 129 7.45 14.01 1.69
C HIS A 129 8.18 14.64 0.51
N ASP A 130 9.40 15.05 0.74
CA ASP A 130 10.30 15.35 -0.34
C ASP A 130 10.76 14.04 -1.00
N GLY A 131 10.63 13.95 -2.31
CA GLY A 131 11.11 12.84 -3.11
C GLY A 131 12.63 12.81 -3.21
N GLY A 132 13.17 11.72 -3.77
CA GLY A 132 14.61 11.57 -3.94
C GLY A 132 15.25 12.69 -4.75
N ILE A 133 16.51 12.98 -4.45
CA ILE A 133 17.33 14.07 -4.99
C ILE A 133 17.29 14.18 -6.54
N ARG A 134 17.13 13.05 -7.23
CA ARG A 134 17.13 13.03 -8.70
C ARG A 134 15.90 13.66 -9.35
N ARG A 135 14.75 13.61 -8.69
CA ARG A 135 13.47 14.09 -9.27
C ARG A 135 12.94 15.34 -8.59
N MET A 136 13.45 15.72 -7.43
CA MET A 136 13.06 16.88 -6.61
C MET A 136 11.53 17.09 -6.52
N ARG A 137 10.75 15.99 -6.66
CA ARG A 137 9.29 16.03 -6.60
C ARG A 137 8.80 15.78 -5.18
N LYS A 138 7.67 16.35 -4.83
CA LYS A 138 6.93 15.97 -3.63
C LYS A 138 6.21 14.64 -3.84
N ILE A 139 6.03 13.89 -2.76
CA ILE A 139 5.36 12.58 -2.76
C ILE A 139 4.26 12.61 -1.72
N ASN A 140 3.03 12.40 -2.17
CA ASN A 140 1.90 12.20 -1.29
C ASN A 140 1.96 10.80 -0.67
N VAL A 141 1.73 10.72 0.63
CA VAL A 141 1.43 9.47 1.33
C VAL A 141 -0.07 9.38 1.47
N TRP A 142 -0.65 8.40 0.80
CA TRP A 142 -2.07 8.11 0.83
C TRP A 142 -2.36 6.97 1.80
N GLN A 143 -3.47 7.06 2.51
CA GLN A 143 -3.92 6.04 3.44
C GLN A 143 -5.43 5.86 3.34
N LYS A 144 -5.86 4.60 3.43
CA LYS A 144 -7.26 4.22 3.61
C LYS A 144 -7.37 3.33 4.83
N GLN A 145 -8.28 3.68 5.71
CA GLN A 145 -8.62 2.86 6.87
C GLN A 145 -9.61 1.77 6.44
N LEU A 146 -9.31 0.51 6.77
CA LEU A 146 -10.15 -0.64 6.43
C LEU A 146 -11.09 -1.02 7.57
N MET A 147 -10.61 -0.90 8.81
CA MET A 147 -11.40 -1.24 9.99
C MET A 147 -11.77 0.03 10.75
N PRO A 148 -12.97 0.10 11.34
CA PRO A 148 -13.32 1.19 12.25
C PRO A 148 -12.27 1.30 13.35
N SER A 149 -11.69 2.46 13.52
CA SER A 149 -10.81 2.75 14.65
C SER A 149 -11.61 3.54 15.69
N LEU A 150 -11.41 3.22 16.95
CA LEU A 150 -11.94 4.03 18.06
C LEU A 150 -11.21 5.38 18.17
N PHE A 151 -10.10 5.53 17.45
CA PHE A 151 -9.29 6.74 17.43
C PHE A 151 -8.97 7.12 16.00
N GLU A 152 -8.94 8.40 15.69
CA GLU A 152 -8.43 8.88 14.42
C GLU A 152 -6.98 8.43 14.24
N PRO A 153 -6.63 7.77 13.12
CA PRO A 153 -5.26 7.34 12.88
C PRO A 153 -4.39 8.58 12.69
N ILE A 154 -3.59 8.89 13.68
CA ILE A 154 -2.55 9.91 13.53
C ILE A 154 -1.37 9.25 12.84
N TYR A 155 -1.20 9.52 11.54
CA TYR A 155 0.04 9.18 10.85
C TYR A 155 1.14 10.09 11.38
N VAL A 156 2.09 9.50 12.08
CA VAL A 156 3.32 10.20 12.46
C VAL A 156 4.47 9.61 11.67
N GLU A 157 5.13 10.46 10.91
CA GLU A 157 6.28 10.07 10.11
C GLU A 157 7.39 9.45 10.99
N PRO A 158 7.89 8.25 10.66
CA PRO A 158 9.06 7.71 11.35
C PRO A 158 10.26 8.60 11.04
N GLU A 159 10.82 9.25 12.05
CA GLU A 159 12.03 10.05 11.89
C GLU A 159 13.17 9.16 11.35
N ARG A 160 13.75 9.57 10.23
CA ARG A 160 14.86 8.84 9.60
C ARG A 160 16.01 8.69 10.61
N GLY A 161 16.51 7.46 10.78
CA GLY A 161 17.68 7.16 11.60
C GLY A 161 17.43 6.91 13.08
N LYS A 162 16.19 6.97 13.58
CA LYS A 162 15.92 6.62 14.99
C LYS A 162 15.60 5.13 15.13
N THR A 163 16.23 4.50 16.12
CA THR A 163 15.93 3.11 16.47
C THR A 163 14.50 2.99 17.02
N SER A 164 13.88 1.83 16.87
CA SER A 164 12.55 1.56 17.42
C SER A 164 12.44 1.85 18.93
N ALA A 165 13.52 1.72 19.68
CA ALA A 165 13.60 2.05 21.10
C ALA A 165 13.46 3.56 21.38
N ALA A 166 14.10 4.42 20.56
CA ALA A 166 14.00 5.88 20.71
C ALA A 166 12.60 6.40 20.37
N VAL A 167 11.97 5.81 19.34
CA VAL A 167 10.59 6.11 18.96
C VAL A 167 9.62 5.74 20.09
N TRP A 168 9.83 4.60 20.75
CA TRP A 168 9.05 4.17 21.92
C TRP A 168 9.23 5.08 23.15
N ALA A 169 10.44 5.52 23.40
CA ALA A 169 10.71 6.43 24.53
C ALA A 169 9.95 7.76 24.33
N LYS A 170 9.97 8.30 23.11
CA LYS A 170 9.23 9.53 22.78
C LYS A 170 7.71 9.32 22.89
N HIS A 171 7.21 8.18 22.47
CA HIS A 171 5.78 7.85 22.58
C HIS A 171 5.31 7.77 24.04
N LYS A 172 6.09 7.14 24.93
CA LYS A 172 5.78 7.09 26.35
C LYS A 172 5.66 8.50 26.99
N GLN A 173 6.43 9.46 26.51
CA GLN A 173 6.39 10.84 27.02
C GLN A 173 5.21 11.67 26.48
N THR A 174 4.84 11.44 25.21
CA THR A 174 3.86 12.30 24.51
C THR A 174 2.46 11.70 24.40
N GLY A 175 2.31 10.40 24.69
CA GLY A 175 1.06 9.66 24.47
C GLY A 175 0.70 9.45 23.00
N LEU A 176 1.52 9.95 22.07
CA LEU A 176 1.31 9.86 20.62
C LEU A 176 1.99 8.63 20.05
N ILE A 177 1.30 7.92 19.15
CA ILE A 177 1.88 6.80 18.39
C ILE A 177 2.72 7.36 17.27
N THR A 178 4.02 7.18 17.36
CA THR A 178 4.97 7.59 16.32
C THR A 178 5.52 6.38 15.59
N GLY A 179 5.00 6.09 14.40
CA GLY A 179 5.53 5.11 13.47
C GLY A 179 4.96 3.69 13.56
N PHE A 180 5.17 2.93 12.49
CA PHE A 180 4.76 1.53 12.36
C PHE A 180 5.74 0.62 13.08
N HIS A 181 5.27 -0.15 14.05
CA HIS A 181 6.08 -1.12 14.77
C HIS A 181 5.80 -2.55 14.31
N ARG A 182 6.86 -3.33 14.14
CA ARG A 182 6.77 -4.72 13.67
C ARG A 182 6.11 -5.64 14.72
N GLY A 183 5.13 -6.41 14.31
CA GLY A 183 4.50 -7.60 14.89
C GLY A 183 4.30 -7.69 16.40
N LYS A 184 5.29 -8.06 17.18
CA LYS A 184 5.17 -8.30 18.64
C LYS A 184 4.81 -7.03 19.43
N THR A 185 5.15 -5.87 18.92
CA THR A 185 4.94 -4.58 19.56
C THR A 185 3.50 -4.10 19.41
N MET A 186 2.86 -4.40 18.28
CA MET A 186 1.45 -4.05 18.03
C MET A 186 0.48 -4.83 18.93
N LYS A 187 0.76 -6.11 19.24
CA LYS A 187 -0.05 -6.89 20.21
C LYS A 187 -0.03 -6.25 21.59
N LYS A 188 1.13 -5.78 22.03
CA LYS A 188 1.30 -5.12 23.34
C LYS A 188 0.61 -3.75 23.38
N TYR A 189 0.67 -3.03 22.27
CA TYR A 189 0.01 -1.73 22.10
C TYR A 189 -1.52 -1.85 22.10
N ARG A 190 -2.07 -2.82 21.38
CA ARG A 190 -3.52 -3.09 21.36
C ARG A 190 -4.06 -3.40 22.75
N ALA A 191 -3.29 -4.15 23.56
CA ALA A 191 -3.64 -4.42 24.95
C ALA A 191 -3.65 -3.15 25.82
N LEU A 192 -2.70 -2.24 25.62
CA LEU A 192 -2.60 -0.95 26.34
C LEU A 192 -3.74 0.03 25.97
N VAL A 193 -4.13 0.08 24.71
CA VAL A 193 -5.25 0.93 24.24
C VAL A 193 -6.58 0.41 24.77
N LEU A 194 -6.80 -0.91 24.73
CA LEU A 194 -8.01 -1.53 25.28
C LEU A 194 -8.10 -1.39 26.80
N ALA A 195 -6.97 -1.46 27.51
CA ALA A 195 -6.94 -1.23 28.95
C ALA A 195 -7.30 0.22 29.32
N LYS A 196 -6.78 1.23 28.58
CA LYS A 196 -7.16 2.62 28.79
C LYS A 196 -8.61 2.92 28.50
N ALA A 197 -9.18 2.33 27.46
CA ALA A 197 -10.60 2.52 27.11
C ALA A 197 -11.54 1.90 28.16
N SER A 198 -11.08 0.90 28.96
CA SER A 198 -11.85 0.33 30.06
C SER A 198 -11.73 1.11 31.36
N ASP A 199 -10.68 1.93 31.53
CA ASP A 199 -10.49 2.77 32.72
C ASP A 199 -11.23 4.12 32.62
N ASP A 200 -11.60 4.55 31.40
CA ASP A 200 -12.35 5.78 31.13
C ASP A 200 -13.89 5.53 30.97
N SER A 201 -14.38 4.32 31.30
CA SER A 201 -15.79 3.91 31.26
C SER A 201 -16.34 3.70 32.67
#